data_3f77989546494270357ccbe6c0847031
#
_entry.id   3f77989546494270357ccbe6c0847031
#
_cell.length_a   1.000
_cell.length_b   1.000
_cell.length_c   1.000
_cell.angle_alpha   90.00
_cell.angle_beta   90.00
_cell.angle_gamma   90.00
#
_symmetry.space_group_name_H-M   'P 1'
#
loop_
_entity.id
_entity.type
_entity.pdbx_description
1 polymer ?
#
loop_
_entity_poly.entity_id
_entity_poly.type
_entity_poly.pdbx_seq_one_letter_code
_entity_poly.pdbx_strand_id
1 'polypeptide(L)'
;KYLESSLLLGGLIEDNFVNKDKRYSRGVKQQNLHVLRRNATPSVLVEMGFVSNYEEAKYISSQEGQEAIAESVYQAIVSYKKRLDRNVKAEPVKEPEKPMKTDSRILLMSSVTKYNEGDPAFRGLKYILTIKEGSMYRYYYSTTNYASIRDENLKTAKDAGFKNATVVNFTPDQKLSQGYYTIELAASPSRLPKDSPVNKISDVKREKIGDTHYYTAVNIKTLEEAVKLRKQMEEKGIKNPVIQKNNK
;
A
#
# COMPACT_ATOMS: atom_id res chain seq x y z
N LYS A 1 13.62 25.20 21.59
CA LYS A 1 14.28 26.30 20.85
C LYS A 1 14.26 26.07 19.33
N TYR A 2 14.36 24.83 18.86
CA TYR A 2 14.46 24.49 17.42
C TYR A 2 13.22 23.81 16.85
N LEU A 3 12.10 23.85 17.54
CA LEU A 3 10.88 23.11 17.14
C LEU A 3 10.36 23.54 15.75
N GLU A 4 10.22 24.84 15.52
CA GLU A 4 9.73 25.38 14.24
C GLU A 4 10.63 24.97 13.07
N SER A 5 11.95 25.07 13.27
CA SER A 5 12.91 24.64 12.26
C SER A 5 12.90 23.14 12.02
N SER A 6 12.66 22.33 13.06
CA SER A 6 12.49 20.89 12.94
C SER A 6 11.20 20.54 12.20
N LEU A 7 10.09 21.23 12.49
CA LEU A 7 8.82 21.06 11.78
C LEU A 7 8.93 21.45 10.31
N LEU A 8 9.67 22.54 10.00
CA LEU A 8 9.93 22.94 8.63
C LEU A 8 10.71 21.85 7.87
N LEU A 9 11.80 21.32 8.46
CA LEU A 9 12.58 20.25 7.84
C LEU A 9 11.75 18.97 7.69
N GLY A 10 11.03 18.57 8.74
CA GLY A 10 10.14 17.40 8.70
C GLY A 10 9.05 17.52 7.64
N GLY A 11 8.43 18.71 7.53
CA GLY A 11 7.42 19.00 6.51
C GLY A 11 7.96 18.89 5.07
N LEU A 12 9.19 19.35 4.83
CA LEU A 12 9.83 19.23 3.51
C LEU A 12 10.17 17.78 3.15
N ILE A 13 10.60 16.97 4.12
CA ILE A 13 10.84 15.53 3.90
C ILE A 13 9.52 14.82 3.60
N GLU A 14 8.50 15.10 4.41
CA GLU A 14 7.16 14.54 4.25
C GLU A 14 6.57 14.86 2.87
N ASP A 15 6.67 16.12 2.44
CA ASP A 15 6.18 16.57 1.13
C ASP A 15 6.84 15.78 -0.02
N ASN A 16 8.16 15.54 0.06
CA ASN A 16 8.85 14.74 -0.93
C ASN A 16 8.39 13.26 -0.92
N PHE A 17 8.26 12.64 0.25
CA PHE A 17 7.80 11.26 0.35
C PHE A 17 6.38 11.08 -0.19
N VAL A 18 5.50 12.03 0.08
CA VAL A 18 4.10 11.98 -0.34
C VAL A 18 3.95 12.35 -1.81
N ASN A 19 4.50 13.50 -2.23
CA ASN A 19 4.23 14.07 -3.55
C ASN A 19 5.19 13.54 -4.63
N LYS A 20 6.45 13.27 -4.29
CA LYS A 20 7.45 12.79 -5.25
C LYS A 20 7.51 11.26 -5.30
N ASP A 21 7.65 10.63 -4.14
CA ASP A 21 7.82 9.17 -4.05
C ASP A 21 6.48 8.42 -4.01
N LYS A 22 5.34 9.14 -3.92
CA LYS A 22 3.97 8.60 -3.89
C LYS A 22 3.75 7.58 -2.77
N ARG A 23 4.45 7.76 -1.65
CA ARG A 23 4.37 6.85 -0.52
C ARG A 23 3.18 7.16 0.38
N TYR A 24 2.66 6.12 0.99
CA TYR A 24 1.73 6.27 2.10
C TYR A 24 2.45 6.93 3.28
N SER A 25 1.87 7.96 3.87
CA SER A 25 2.40 8.62 5.04
C SER A 25 1.40 8.76 6.18
N ARG A 26 1.93 8.81 7.38
CA ARG A 26 1.17 9.04 8.63
C ARG A 26 1.31 10.48 9.14
N GLY A 27 1.95 11.33 8.35
CA GLY A 27 2.16 12.75 8.63
C GLY A 27 3.29 13.01 9.62
N VAL A 28 3.69 14.28 9.71
CA VAL A 28 4.67 14.76 10.69
C VAL A 28 4.06 14.76 12.08
N LYS A 29 4.74 14.16 13.04
CA LYS A 29 4.31 14.07 14.44
C LYS A 29 5.32 14.71 15.38
N GLN A 30 4.81 15.43 16.35
CA GLN A 30 5.64 15.97 17.45
C GLN A 30 5.64 14.97 18.59
N GLN A 31 6.81 14.49 18.96
CA GLN A 31 6.99 13.59 20.10
C GLN A 31 8.19 13.99 20.93
N ASN A 32 8.10 13.81 22.26
CA ASN A 32 9.21 14.09 23.19
C ASN A 32 10.20 12.92 23.20
N LEU A 33 10.87 12.65 22.06
CA LEU A 33 11.84 11.60 21.95
C LEU A 33 13.19 12.02 22.54
N HIS A 34 13.82 11.12 23.29
CA HIS A 34 15.12 11.39 23.93
C HIS A 34 16.19 11.79 22.92
N VAL A 35 16.23 11.11 21.78
CA VAL A 35 17.20 11.34 20.69
C VAL A 35 17.05 12.73 20.06
N LEU A 36 15.88 13.36 20.09
CA LEU A 36 15.64 14.70 19.54
C LEU A 36 15.71 15.79 20.59
N ARG A 37 15.28 15.51 21.82
CA ARG A 37 15.06 16.48 22.88
C ARG A 37 16.31 17.25 23.31
N ARG A 38 17.47 16.60 23.27
CA ARG A 38 18.75 17.17 23.76
C ARG A 38 19.62 17.79 22.68
N ASN A 39 19.15 17.82 21.45
CA ASN A 39 19.93 18.38 20.34
C ASN A 39 19.96 19.92 20.39
N ALA A 40 21.12 20.47 20.11
CA ALA A 40 21.33 21.91 19.99
C ALA A 40 21.08 22.46 18.57
N THR A 41 20.43 21.64 17.72
CA THR A 41 20.11 21.92 16.32
C THR A 41 18.70 21.46 15.98
N PRO A 42 18.08 21.95 14.91
CA PRO A 42 16.89 21.33 14.34
C PRO A 42 17.13 19.85 14.10
N SER A 43 16.17 19.02 14.51
CA SER A 43 16.33 17.56 14.49
C SER A 43 15.01 16.88 14.15
N VAL A 44 15.07 15.86 13.30
CA VAL A 44 13.96 15.05 12.88
C VAL A 44 14.33 13.56 12.95
N LEU A 45 13.38 12.72 13.27
CA LEU A 45 13.46 11.28 13.11
C LEU A 45 12.66 10.92 11.85
N VAL A 46 13.32 10.29 10.89
CA VAL A 46 12.69 9.86 9.65
C VAL A 46 12.37 8.38 9.74
N GLU A 47 11.09 8.03 9.76
CA GLU A 47 10.63 6.66 9.71
C GLU A 47 10.37 6.28 8.25
N MET A 48 11.22 5.42 7.69
CA MET A 48 11.20 5.07 6.27
C MET A 48 10.11 4.07 5.90
N GLY A 49 9.45 3.43 6.87
CA GLY A 49 8.37 2.46 6.68
C GLY A 49 8.41 1.33 7.69
N PHE A 50 7.43 0.45 7.60
CA PHE A 50 7.28 -0.70 8.49
C PHE A 50 7.88 -1.96 7.86
N VAL A 51 8.90 -2.54 8.47
CA VAL A 51 9.48 -3.82 8.03
C VAL A 51 8.50 -5.00 8.17
N SER A 52 7.47 -4.84 8.98
CA SER A 52 6.38 -5.81 9.11
C SER A 52 5.33 -5.70 7.98
N ASN A 53 5.35 -4.61 7.23
CA ASN A 53 4.57 -4.47 6.01
C ASN A 53 5.46 -4.90 4.84
N TYR A 54 5.11 -5.95 4.16
CA TYR A 54 5.93 -6.54 3.12
C TYR A 54 6.18 -5.60 1.93
N GLU A 55 5.19 -4.86 1.41
CA GLU A 55 5.41 -3.95 0.29
C GLU A 55 6.38 -2.83 0.68
N GLU A 56 6.24 -2.31 1.90
CA GLU A 56 7.18 -1.33 2.43
C GLU A 56 8.56 -1.96 2.65
N ALA A 57 8.63 -3.14 3.28
CA ALA A 57 9.89 -3.85 3.51
C ALA A 57 10.63 -4.14 2.20
N LYS A 58 9.91 -4.59 1.16
CA LYS A 58 10.47 -4.83 -0.17
C LYS A 58 11.01 -3.53 -0.78
N TYR A 59 10.27 -2.43 -0.66
CA TYR A 59 10.67 -1.14 -1.19
C TYR A 59 11.92 -0.60 -0.48
N ILE A 60 11.91 -0.53 0.87
CA ILE A 60 13.05 0.00 1.64
C ILE A 60 14.29 -0.90 1.59
N SER A 61 14.14 -2.18 1.22
CA SER A 61 15.26 -3.12 1.01
C SER A 61 15.79 -3.10 -0.42
N SER A 62 15.07 -2.52 -1.38
CA SER A 62 15.52 -2.41 -2.76
C SER A 62 16.48 -1.25 -2.94
N GLN A 63 17.43 -1.39 -3.87
CA GLN A 63 18.34 -0.30 -4.21
C GLN A 63 17.57 0.93 -4.72
N GLU A 64 16.57 0.73 -5.58
CA GLU A 64 15.70 1.78 -6.10
C GLU A 64 14.98 2.54 -4.98
N GLY A 65 14.42 1.82 -4.00
CA GLY A 65 13.73 2.42 -2.85
C GLY A 65 14.68 3.19 -1.93
N GLN A 66 15.87 2.66 -1.69
CA GLN A 66 16.89 3.33 -0.86
C GLN A 66 17.39 4.62 -1.52
N GLU A 67 17.66 4.58 -2.83
CA GLU A 67 18.08 5.77 -3.60
C GLU A 67 16.97 6.82 -3.63
N ALA A 68 15.72 6.44 -3.85
CA ALA A 68 14.59 7.37 -3.87
C ALA A 68 14.39 8.04 -2.49
N ILE A 69 14.44 7.27 -1.40
CA ILE A 69 14.33 7.79 -0.03
C ILE A 69 15.47 8.76 0.27
N ALA A 70 16.73 8.37 -0.06
CA ALA A 70 17.90 9.20 0.17
C ALA A 70 17.82 10.51 -0.61
N GLU A 71 17.42 10.45 -1.89
CA GLU A 71 17.25 11.64 -2.73
C GLU A 71 16.15 12.56 -2.20
N SER A 72 15.04 12.03 -1.73
CA SER A 72 13.95 12.83 -1.17
C SER A 72 14.36 13.55 0.12
N VAL A 73 15.10 12.87 1.00
CA VAL A 73 15.68 13.50 2.20
C VAL A 73 16.72 14.56 1.81
N TYR A 74 17.61 14.25 0.88
CA TYR A 74 18.63 15.20 0.41
C TYR A 74 18.00 16.47 -0.17
N GLN A 75 17.02 16.35 -1.05
CA GLN A 75 16.35 17.51 -1.65
C GLN A 75 15.59 18.34 -0.60
N ALA A 76 15.04 17.71 0.42
CA ALA A 76 14.44 18.43 1.54
C ALA A 76 15.49 19.26 2.31
N ILE A 77 16.67 18.69 2.59
CA ILE A 77 17.77 19.39 3.26
C ILE A 77 18.27 20.56 2.40
N VAL A 78 18.44 20.37 1.09
CA VAL A 78 18.81 21.44 0.15
C VAL A 78 17.78 22.58 0.17
N SER A 79 16.49 22.23 0.13
CA SER A 79 15.40 23.19 0.18
C SER A 79 15.35 23.93 1.52
N TYR A 80 15.55 23.22 2.62
CA TYR A 80 15.64 23.78 3.95
C TYR A 80 16.79 24.79 4.04
N LYS A 81 18.00 24.41 3.59
CA LYS A 81 19.17 25.30 3.56
C LYS A 81 18.91 26.57 2.74
N LYS A 82 18.38 26.43 1.52
CA LYS A 82 18.03 27.58 0.67
C LYS A 82 17.07 28.55 1.35
N ARG A 83 16.14 28.08 2.17
CA ARG A 83 15.23 28.94 2.95
C ARG A 83 15.95 29.68 4.07
N LEU A 84 16.89 29.04 4.75
CA LEU A 84 17.72 29.67 5.77
C LEU A 84 18.64 30.75 5.18
N ASP A 85 19.31 30.47 4.06
CA ASP A 85 20.29 31.34 3.43
C ASP A 85 19.65 32.61 2.82
N ARG A 86 18.35 32.56 2.46
CA ARG A 86 17.70 33.71 1.79
C ARG A 86 17.19 34.81 2.71
N ASN A 87 17.22 34.64 4.02
CA ASN A 87 16.59 35.58 4.98
C ASN A 87 15.14 35.95 4.57
N VAL A 88 14.50 35.12 3.76
CA VAL A 88 13.15 35.31 3.25
C VAL A 88 12.22 35.00 4.39
N LYS A 89 11.33 35.92 4.75
CA LYS A 89 10.13 35.64 5.53
C LYS A 89 9.53 34.37 4.94
N ALA A 90 9.55 33.30 5.70
CA ALA A 90 9.03 32.03 5.25
C ALA A 90 7.60 32.25 4.71
N GLU A 91 7.40 31.99 3.42
CA GLU A 91 6.02 31.75 2.98
C GLU A 91 5.46 30.69 3.92
N PRO A 92 4.23 30.86 4.43
CA PRO A 92 3.65 29.87 5.30
C PRO A 92 3.76 28.52 4.58
N VAL A 93 4.50 27.59 5.19
CA VAL A 93 4.52 26.22 4.74
C VAL A 93 3.06 25.80 4.69
N LYS A 94 2.54 25.46 3.51
CA LYS A 94 1.21 24.88 3.42
C LYS A 94 1.20 23.74 4.44
N GLU A 95 0.31 23.82 5.42
CA GLU A 95 0.17 22.73 6.39
C GLU A 95 0.15 21.43 5.59
N PRO A 96 0.99 20.44 5.96
CA PRO A 96 0.97 19.16 5.26
C PRO A 96 -0.47 18.64 5.22
N GLU A 97 -0.89 18.20 4.07
CA GLU A 97 -2.26 17.69 3.88
C GLU A 97 -2.54 16.63 4.94
N LYS A 98 -3.62 16.79 5.68
CA LYS A 98 -3.99 15.80 6.71
C LYS A 98 -4.45 14.51 6.05
N PRO A 99 -3.92 13.36 6.49
CA PRO A 99 -4.35 12.09 5.94
C PRO A 99 -5.85 11.86 6.17
N MET A 100 -6.51 11.34 5.17
CA MET A 100 -7.91 10.91 5.27
C MET A 100 -8.03 9.74 6.26
N LYS A 101 -9.22 9.54 6.82
CA LYS A 101 -9.51 8.40 7.70
C LYS A 101 -9.63 7.06 6.96
N THR A 102 -9.71 7.11 5.64
CA THR A 102 -9.90 5.96 4.77
C THR A 102 -8.76 5.84 3.78
N ASP A 103 -8.35 4.62 3.46
CA ASP A 103 -7.49 4.36 2.33
C ASP A 103 -8.30 4.40 1.03
N SER A 104 -7.74 5.00 0.01
CA SER A 104 -8.32 5.07 -1.33
C SER A 104 -7.50 4.26 -2.30
N ARG A 105 -8.16 3.54 -3.19
CA ARG A 105 -7.59 2.86 -4.34
C ARG A 105 -8.34 3.21 -5.60
N ILE A 106 -7.71 3.08 -6.74
CA ILE A 106 -8.34 3.35 -8.04
C ILE A 106 -8.78 2.02 -8.65
N LEU A 107 -10.08 1.79 -8.75
CA LEU A 107 -10.62 0.67 -9.52
C LEU A 107 -10.40 0.94 -11.00
N LEU A 108 -9.52 0.16 -11.62
CA LEU A 108 -9.17 0.29 -13.05
C LEU A 108 -10.23 -0.35 -13.94
N MET A 109 -10.56 -1.60 -13.64
CA MET A 109 -11.48 -2.41 -14.43
C MET A 109 -11.98 -3.62 -13.63
N SER A 110 -13.02 -4.26 -14.15
CA SER A 110 -13.50 -5.57 -13.71
C SER A 110 -13.52 -6.53 -14.90
N SER A 111 -13.19 -7.80 -14.67
CA SER A 111 -13.15 -8.82 -15.72
C SER A 111 -13.54 -10.20 -15.18
N VAL A 112 -14.13 -11.04 -16.00
CA VAL A 112 -14.31 -12.47 -15.71
C VAL A 112 -13.01 -13.25 -15.87
N THR A 113 -12.07 -12.73 -16.69
CA THR A 113 -10.75 -13.30 -16.88
C THR A 113 -9.79 -12.79 -15.80
N LYS A 114 -9.01 -13.68 -15.21
CA LYS A 114 -7.95 -13.34 -14.27
C LYS A 114 -6.72 -12.86 -15.03
N TYR A 115 -6.25 -11.66 -14.70
CA TYR A 115 -4.96 -11.11 -15.12
C TYR A 115 -3.97 -11.15 -13.96
N ASN A 116 -2.73 -11.50 -14.24
CA ASN A 116 -1.66 -11.52 -13.24
C ASN A 116 -0.90 -10.18 -13.21
N GLU A 117 -0.13 -9.96 -12.16
CA GLU A 117 0.71 -8.77 -12.04
C GLU A 117 1.69 -8.71 -13.24
N GLY A 118 1.84 -7.52 -13.82
CA GLY A 118 2.66 -7.31 -15.02
C GLY A 118 1.98 -7.62 -16.35
N ASP A 119 0.71 -8.08 -16.34
CA ASP A 119 -0.04 -8.32 -17.57
C ASP A 119 -0.18 -7.03 -18.41
N PRO A 120 -0.01 -7.10 -19.75
CA PRO A 120 -0.21 -5.95 -20.64
C PRO A 120 -1.57 -5.27 -20.52
N ALA A 121 -2.60 -5.98 -20.03
CA ALA A 121 -3.91 -5.40 -19.72
C ALA A 121 -3.83 -4.24 -18.73
N PHE A 122 -2.82 -4.16 -17.88
CA PHE A 122 -2.59 -3.06 -16.94
C PHE A 122 -1.83 -1.88 -17.52
N ARG A 123 -1.44 -1.93 -18.80
CA ARG A 123 -0.83 -0.81 -19.54
C ARG A 123 0.37 -0.19 -18.83
N GLY A 124 1.20 -1.02 -18.21
CA GLY A 124 2.40 -0.60 -17.48
C GLY A 124 2.16 -0.11 -16.04
N LEU A 125 0.90 -0.02 -15.58
CA LEU A 125 0.62 0.29 -14.18
C LEU A 125 1.07 -0.87 -13.29
N LYS A 126 1.77 -0.54 -12.21
CA LYS A 126 2.27 -1.47 -11.19
C LYS A 126 1.41 -1.39 -9.91
N TYR A 127 1.68 -2.25 -8.94
CA TYR A 127 1.00 -2.25 -7.63
C TYR A 127 -0.52 -2.49 -7.74
N ILE A 128 -0.89 -3.50 -8.51
CA ILE A 128 -2.27 -3.88 -8.74
C ILE A 128 -2.72 -4.89 -7.67
N LEU A 129 -3.73 -4.51 -6.91
CA LEU A 129 -4.43 -5.42 -6.01
C LEU A 129 -5.62 -6.05 -6.75
N THR A 130 -5.64 -7.37 -6.81
CA THR A 130 -6.75 -8.12 -7.40
C THR A 130 -7.65 -8.67 -6.31
N ILE A 131 -8.95 -8.37 -6.38
CA ILE A 131 -9.98 -8.92 -5.51
C ILE A 131 -11.05 -9.60 -6.37
N LYS A 132 -11.38 -10.86 -6.07
CA LYS A 132 -12.50 -11.57 -6.71
C LYS A 132 -13.78 -11.31 -5.92
N GLU A 133 -14.80 -10.82 -6.60
CA GLU A 133 -16.14 -10.63 -6.05
C GLU A 133 -17.14 -11.43 -6.93
N GLY A 134 -17.70 -12.51 -6.41
CA GLY A 134 -18.51 -13.44 -7.21
C GLY A 134 -17.71 -14.01 -8.38
N SER A 135 -18.21 -13.84 -9.61
CA SER A 135 -17.54 -14.27 -10.85
C SER A 135 -16.56 -13.25 -11.43
N MET A 136 -16.43 -12.07 -10.84
CA MET A 136 -15.63 -10.96 -11.38
C MET A 136 -14.36 -10.75 -10.58
N TYR A 137 -13.24 -10.50 -11.29
CA TYR A 137 -12.02 -9.99 -10.74
C TYR A 137 -12.02 -8.46 -10.86
N ARG A 138 -11.79 -7.77 -9.74
CA ARG A 138 -11.65 -6.31 -9.68
C ARG A 138 -10.19 -5.94 -9.45
N TYR A 139 -9.69 -4.99 -10.22
CA TYR A 139 -8.29 -4.60 -10.24
C TYR A 139 -8.14 -3.18 -9.72
N TYR A 140 -7.48 -3.04 -8.58
CA TYR A 140 -7.30 -1.78 -7.88
C TYR A 140 -5.83 -1.34 -7.98
N TYR A 141 -5.64 -0.15 -8.48
CA TYR A 141 -4.31 0.46 -8.62
C TYR A 141 -4.00 1.34 -7.42
N SER A 142 -2.76 1.26 -6.92
CA SER A 142 -2.19 2.08 -5.87
C SER A 142 -3.01 2.04 -4.57
N THR A 143 -2.51 2.67 -3.53
CA THR A 143 -3.22 2.94 -2.29
C THR A 143 -2.70 4.22 -1.68
N THR A 144 -3.58 5.06 -1.14
CA THR A 144 -3.21 6.28 -0.43
C THR A 144 -4.32 6.73 0.50
N ASN A 145 -3.94 7.44 1.56
CA ASN A 145 -4.85 8.15 2.44
C ASN A 145 -4.75 9.67 2.29
N TYR A 146 -4.13 10.17 1.21
CA TYR A 146 -4.05 11.59 0.86
C TYR A 146 -4.91 11.90 -0.35
N ALA A 147 -5.75 12.94 -0.26
CA ALA A 147 -6.67 13.32 -1.33
C ALA A 147 -5.93 13.75 -2.59
N SER A 148 -4.84 14.51 -2.46
CA SER A 148 -4.02 14.96 -3.58
C SER A 148 -3.44 13.79 -4.38
N ILE A 149 -2.88 12.79 -3.68
CA ILE A 149 -2.30 11.60 -4.31
C ILE A 149 -3.37 10.70 -4.91
N ARG A 150 -4.51 10.55 -4.24
CA ARG A 150 -5.67 9.85 -4.78
C ARG A 150 -6.07 10.42 -6.14
N ASP A 151 -6.20 11.75 -6.22
CA ASP A 151 -6.65 12.43 -7.42
C ASP A 151 -5.58 12.33 -8.55
N GLU A 152 -4.30 12.38 -8.20
CA GLU A 152 -3.20 12.13 -9.14
C GLU A 152 -3.17 10.68 -9.63
N ASN A 153 -3.35 9.71 -8.74
CA ASN A 153 -3.46 8.29 -9.12
C ASN A 153 -4.64 8.04 -10.06
N LEU A 154 -5.79 8.69 -9.81
CA LEU A 154 -6.94 8.63 -10.70
C LEU A 154 -6.61 9.20 -12.08
N LYS A 155 -5.94 10.35 -12.13
CA LYS A 155 -5.47 10.96 -13.37
C LYS A 155 -4.52 10.02 -14.11
N THR A 156 -3.51 9.50 -13.43
CA THR A 156 -2.53 8.53 -13.99
C THR A 156 -3.23 7.32 -14.60
N ALA A 157 -4.23 6.76 -13.91
CA ALA A 157 -5.00 5.65 -14.43
C ALA A 157 -5.78 6.03 -15.70
N LYS A 158 -6.40 7.21 -15.72
CA LYS A 158 -7.14 7.70 -16.90
C LYS A 158 -6.21 7.99 -18.09
N ASP A 159 -5.04 8.58 -17.83
CA ASP A 159 -4.02 8.87 -18.84
C ASP A 159 -3.43 7.56 -19.42
N ALA A 160 -3.29 6.51 -18.61
CA ALA A 160 -2.96 5.16 -19.07
C ALA A 160 -4.09 4.50 -19.88
N GLY A 161 -5.24 5.18 -20.03
CA GLY A 161 -6.36 4.75 -20.87
C GLY A 161 -7.48 3.99 -20.15
N PHE A 162 -7.49 3.96 -18.82
CA PHE A 162 -8.61 3.43 -18.03
C PHE A 162 -9.68 4.53 -17.83
N LYS A 163 -10.38 4.88 -18.91
CA LYS A 163 -11.34 6.01 -18.91
C LYS A 163 -12.42 5.92 -17.84
N ASN A 164 -12.83 4.70 -17.48
CA ASN A 164 -13.85 4.43 -16.47
C ASN A 164 -13.27 4.17 -15.07
N ALA A 165 -11.97 4.47 -14.85
CA ALA A 165 -11.37 4.32 -13.54
C ALA A 165 -12.06 5.21 -12.51
N THR A 166 -12.32 4.66 -11.32
CA THR A 166 -13.03 5.34 -10.22
C THR A 166 -12.30 5.14 -8.90
N VAL A 167 -12.48 6.11 -7.99
CA VAL A 167 -11.98 6.02 -6.62
C VAL A 167 -12.86 5.06 -5.81
N VAL A 168 -12.24 4.16 -5.08
CA VAL A 168 -12.88 3.30 -4.08
C VAL A 168 -12.17 3.49 -2.74
N ASN A 169 -12.95 3.81 -1.71
CA ASN A 169 -12.45 3.99 -0.35
C ASN A 169 -12.59 2.69 0.44
N PHE A 170 -11.53 2.36 1.17
CA PHE A 170 -11.48 1.24 2.10
C PHE A 170 -11.29 1.80 3.51
N THR A 171 -12.19 1.48 4.42
CA THR A 171 -12.06 1.89 5.82
C THR A 171 -11.17 0.87 6.54
N PRO A 172 -9.99 1.26 7.05
CA PRO A 172 -9.05 0.33 7.69
C PRO A 172 -9.67 -0.40 8.89
N ASP A 173 -10.52 0.31 9.63
CA ASP A 173 -11.12 -0.15 10.89
C ASP A 173 -12.49 -0.83 10.71
N GLN A 174 -12.95 -1.03 9.49
CA GLN A 174 -14.17 -1.79 9.28
C GLN A 174 -13.89 -3.25 9.67
N LYS A 175 -14.15 -3.56 10.92
CA LYS A 175 -14.26 -4.94 11.40
C LYS A 175 -15.44 -5.57 10.68
N LEU A 176 -15.13 -6.17 9.55
CA LEU A 176 -16.12 -6.90 8.79
C LEU A 176 -16.48 -8.18 9.55
N SER A 177 -17.70 -8.63 9.38
CA SER A 177 -18.13 -9.88 10.00
C SER A 177 -17.19 -11.02 9.62
N GLN A 178 -17.04 -11.98 10.53
CA GLN A 178 -16.20 -13.16 10.34
C GLN A 178 -16.51 -13.84 9.00
N GLY A 179 -15.47 -14.16 8.22
CA GLY A 179 -15.62 -14.78 6.91
C GLY A 179 -15.92 -13.81 5.75
N TYR A 180 -15.69 -12.50 5.93
CA TYR A 180 -15.95 -11.54 4.85
C TYR A 180 -14.95 -11.65 3.68
N TYR A 181 -13.70 -11.96 3.97
CA TYR A 181 -12.69 -12.25 2.95
C TYR A 181 -12.21 -13.69 3.05
N THR A 182 -11.86 -14.24 1.92
CA THR A 182 -11.18 -15.54 1.81
C THR A 182 -10.05 -15.41 0.79
N ILE A 183 -9.14 -16.37 0.78
CA ILE A 183 -8.08 -16.42 -0.23
C ILE A 183 -8.13 -17.77 -0.91
N GLU A 184 -8.41 -17.76 -2.20
CA GLU A 184 -8.29 -18.97 -3.03
C GLU A 184 -6.80 -19.28 -3.21
N LEU A 185 -6.37 -20.42 -2.69
CA LEU A 185 -4.98 -20.86 -2.70
C LEU A 185 -4.69 -21.74 -3.91
N ALA A 186 -5.63 -22.59 -4.28
CA ALA A 186 -5.54 -23.46 -5.44
C ALA A 186 -6.92 -23.93 -5.89
N ALA A 187 -7.03 -24.20 -7.18
CA ALA A 187 -8.13 -24.95 -7.78
C ALA A 187 -7.52 -26.03 -8.68
N SER A 188 -7.96 -27.29 -8.53
CA SER A 188 -7.38 -28.43 -9.24
C SER A 188 -8.45 -29.49 -9.54
N PRO A 189 -8.40 -30.14 -10.70
CA PRO A 189 -9.30 -31.25 -11.03
C PRO A 189 -9.04 -32.49 -10.16
N SER A 190 -7.85 -32.59 -9.56
CA SER A 190 -7.49 -33.66 -8.63
C SER A 190 -7.09 -33.10 -7.28
N ARG A 191 -7.06 -33.96 -6.24
CA ARG A 191 -6.52 -33.57 -4.94
C ARG A 191 -5.04 -33.18 -5.06
N LEU A 192 -4.66 -32.09 -4.38
CA LEU A 192 -3.26 -31.68 -4.34
C LEU A 192 -2.38 -32.77 -3.67
N PRO A 193 -1.12 -32.93 -4.12
CA PRO A 193 -0.15 -33.81 -3.51
C PRO A 193 0.03 -33.52 -2.01
N LYS A 194 0.39 -34.51 -1.21
CA LYS A 194 0.56 -34.39 0.25
C LYS A 194 1.62 -33.33 0.65
N ASP A 195 2.62 -33.15 -0.19
CA ASP A 195 3.73 -32.20 -0.01
C ASP A 195 3.40 -30.79 -0.51
N SER A 196 2.22 -30.57 -1.05
CA SER A 196 1.77 -29.25 -1.52
C SER A 196 1.91 -28.19 -0.43
N PRO A 197 2.47 -27.01 -0.73
CA PRO A 197 2.55 -25.87 0.20
C PRO A 197 1.20 -25.49 0.81
N VAL A 198 0.11 -25.69 0.08
CA VAL A 198 -1.27 -25.42 0.54
C VAL A 198 -1.64 -26.26 1.77
N ASN A 199 -1.12 -27.49 1.89
CA ASN A 199 -1.40 -28.35 3.03
C ASN A 199 -0.71 -27.91 4.33
N LYS A 200 0.24 -26.97 4.24
CA LYS A 200 0.97 -26.38 5.38
C LYS A 200 0.32 -25.10 5.93
N ILE A 201 -0.80 -24.69 5.33
CA ILE A 201 -1.56 -23.51 5.76
C ILE A 201 -2.65 -23.95 6.74
N SER A 202 -2.79 -23.24 7.86
CA SER A 202 -3.91 -23.37 8.80
C SER A 202 -5.19 -22.77 8.20
N ASP A 203 -6.35 -23.20 8.73
CA ASP A 203 -7.66 -22.66 8.39
C ASP A 203 -8.02 -22.73 6.89
N VAL A 204 -7.61 -23.81 6.23
CA VAL A 204 -7.95 -24.08 4.82
C VAL A 204 -9.22 -24.92 4.73
N LYS A 205 -10.26 -24.32 4.17
CA LYS A 205 -11.45 -25.03 3.72
C LYS A 205 -11.13 -25.76 2.41
N ARG A 206 -11.49 -27.05 2.33
CA ARG A 206 -11.35 -27.86 1.12
C ARG A 206 -12.75 -28.25 0.66
N GLU A 207 -13.09 -27.92 -0.57
CA GLU A 207 -14.42 -28.16 -1.12
C GLU A 207 -14.30 -28.69 -2.55
N LYS A 208 -15.12 -29.64 -2.91
CA LYS A 208 -15.24 -30.10 -4.30
C LYS A 208 -16.52 -29.54 -4.91
N ILE A 209 -16.38 -28.77 -5.98
CA ILE A 209 -17.49 -28.16 -6.72
C ILE A 209 -17.36 -28.65 -8.17
N GLY A 210 -18.33 -29.44 -8.60
CA GLY A 210 -18.22 -30.15 -9.87
C GLY A 210 -17.00 -31.08 -9.88
N ASP A 211 -16.16 -30.96 -10.90
CA ASP A 211 -14.91 -31.74 -11.04
C ASP A 211 -13.67 -31.05 -10.49
N THR A 212 -13.84 -29.93 -9.76
CA THR A 212 -12.71 -29.14 -9.27
C THR A 212 -12.67 -29.13 -7.74
N HIS A 213 -11.49 -29.39 -7.18
CA HIS A 213 -11.16 -29.21 -5.77
C HIS A 213 -10.63 -27.80 -5.52
N TYR A 214 -11.32 -27.04 -4.67
CA TYR A 214 -10.94 -25.71 -4.22
C TYR A 214 -10.32 -25.76 -2.83
N TYR A 215 -9.27 -24.99 -2.65
CA TYR A 215 -8.55 -24.83 -1.39
C TYR A 215 -8.57 -23.35 -1.03
N THR A 216 -9.25 -22.99 0.04
CA THR A 216 -9.53 -21.60 0.38
C THR A 216 -9.18 -21.33 1.83
N ALA A 217 -8.30 -20.36 2.07
CA ALA A 217 -8.09 -19.83 3.41
C ALA A 217 -9.30 -19.00 3.84
N VAL A 218 -9.77 -19.20 5.06
CA VAL A 218 -11.01 -18.62 5.59
C VAL A 218 -10.75 -17.81 6.87
N ASN A 219 -11.80 -17.20 7.44
CA ASN A 219 -11.75 -16.44 8.70
C ASN A 219 -10.95 -15.12 8.63
N ILE A 220 -10.89 -14.49 7.46
CA ILE A 220 -10.20 -13.23 7.25
C ILE A 220 -11.18 -12.06 7.40
N LYS A 221 -10.93 -11.16 8.35
CA LYS A 221 -11.90 -10.13 8.75
C LYS A 221 -11.75 -8.82 8.01
N THR A 222 -10.54 -8.48 7.56
CA THR A 222 -10.24 -7.20 6.92
C THR A 222 -9.50 -7.39 5.61
N LEU A 223 -9.58 -6.40 4.72
CA LEU A 223 -8.80 -6.40 3.48
C LEU A 223 -7.29 -6.36 3.76
N GLU A 224 -6.87 -5.60 4.77
CA GLU A 224 -5.46 -5.50 5.16
C GLU A 224 -4.91 -6.88 5.59
N GLU A 225 -5.67 -7.59 6.41
CA GLU A 225 -5.32 -8.97 6.81
C GLU A 225 -5.24 -9.89 5.59
N ALA A 226 -6.21 -9.79 4.66
CA ALA A 226 -6.21 -10.59 3.43
C ALA A 226 -4.98 -10.32 2.55
N VAL A 227 -4.60 -9.05 2.39
CA VAL A 227 -3.41 -8.64 1.62
C VAL A 227 -2.13 -9.19 2.26
N LYS A 228 -2.01 -9.05 3.58
CA LYS A 228 -0.86 -9.58 4.34
C LYS A 228 -0.75 -11.10 4.23
N LEU A 229 -1.87 -11.80 4.43
CA LEU A 229 -1.91 -13.26 4.34
C LEU A 229 -1.62 -13.75 2.92
N ARG A 230 -2.22 -13.14 1.89
CA ARG A 230 -1.95 -13.49 0.49
C ARG A 230 -0.46 -13.54 0.22
N LYS A 231 0.25 -12.56 0.70
CA LYS A 231 1.67 -12.45 0.50
C LYS A 231 2.50 -13.48 1.27
N GLN A 232 2.18 -13.72 2.53
CA GLN A 232 2.79 -14.81 3.28
C GLN A 232 2.62 -16.17 2.59
N MET A 233 1.50 -16.33 1.84
CA MET A 233 1.24 -17.54 1.08
C MET A 233 2.09 -17.61 -0.19
N GLU A 234 2.32 -16.49 -0.87
CA GLU A 234 3.23 -16.40 -2.01
C GLU A 234 4.67 -16.72 -1.58
N GLU A 235 5.12 -16.22 -0.42
CA GLU A 235 6.43 -16.53 0.17
C GLU A 235 6.59 -18.03 0.52
N LYS A 236 5.49 -18.69 0.88
CA LYS A 236 5.46 -20.15 1.11
C LYS A 236 5.38 -20.96 -0.18
N GLY A 237 5.46 -20.33 -1.34
CA GLY A 237 5.49 -20.98 -2.65
C GLY A 237 4.12 -21.27 -3.25
N ILE A 238 3.03 -20.70 -2.71
CA ILE A 238 1.69 -20.77 -3.32
C ILE A 238 1.64 -19.78 -4.48
N LYS A 239 1.40 -20.29 -5.68
CA LYS A 239 1.38 -19.48 -6.89
C LYS A 239 0.04 -18.76 -7.06
N ASN A 240 0.08 -17.44 -7.19
CA ASN A 240 -1.06 -16.58 -7.53
C ASN A 240 -2.32 -16.77 -6.65
N PRO A 241 -2.21 -16.70 -5.31
CA PRO A 241 -3.38 -16.75 -4.44
C PRO A 241 -4.27 -15.52 -4.70
N VAL A 242 -5.59 -15.70 -4.67
CA VAL A 242 -6.55 -14.64 -5.01
C VAL A 242 -7.44 -14.31 -3.82
N ILE A 243 -7.43 -13.05 -3.42
CA ILE A 243 -8.36 -12.54 -2.42
C ILE A 243 -9.78 -12.55 -3.02
N GLN A 244 -10.70 -13.14 -2.29
CA GLN A 244 -12.12 -13.16 -2.61
C GLN A 244 -12.89 -12.38 -1.55
N LYS A 245 -13.73 -11.47 -1.99
CA LYS A 245 -14.71 -10.79 -1.15
C LYS A 245 -16.00 -11.58 -1.17
N ASN A 246 -16.42 -12.06 -0.02
CA ASN A 246 -17.68 -12.78 0.13
C ASN A 246 -18.80 -11.75 0.29
N ASN A 247 -19.77 -11.77 -0.60
CA ASN A 247 -21.03 -11.05 -0.40
C ASN A 247 -21.83 -11.80 0.67
N LYS A 248 -22.37 -11.07 1.62
CA LYS A 248 -23.35 -11.60 2.56
C LYS A 248 -24.62 -11.95 1.84
#